data_5fd10e223a07702855d6b7e38d1f8c9a
#
_entry.id   5fd10e223a07702855d6b7e38d1f8c9a
#
_cell.length_a   1.000
_cell.length_b   1.000
_cell.length_c   1.000
_cell.angle_alpha   90.00
_cell.angle_beta   90.00
_cell.angle_gamma   90.00
#
_symmetry.space_group_name_H-M   'P 1'
#
loop_
_entity.id
_entity.type
_entity.pdbx_description
1 polymer ?
#
loop_
_entity_poly.entity_id
_entity_poly.type
_entity_poly.pdbx_seq_one_letter_code
_entity_poly.pdbx_strand_id
1 'polypeptide(L)'
;APTGKAAARLTESIENALAQMPISDELRASIPKTAETLHRLLGVRPFTDSVKYHAHNPLQIDVLVVDETSMIDLPMMAKLVQALKPETRLILLGDQAQLASVEAGAVLGEIAQFLTQDYSPAQADYIHATTGYTVPTEGEHSPLRDAICHLTFSRRFRDDSGIKQLAEQIQQGKGEGSVATFAEYPQELHFHHFDEEQDVKESVRQVVKSAVENYRVYLTQLQTYFAQKKDL
;
A
#
# COMPACT_ATOMS: atom_id res chain seq x y z
N ALA A 1 -2.48 -7.82 6.94
CA ALA A 1 -1.65 -6.61 6.83
C ALA A 1 -0.50 -6.64 7.84
N PRO A 2 0.64 -5.93 7.64
CA PRO A 2 1.76 -5.93 8.57
C PRO A 2 1.46 -5.20 9.89
N THR A 3 0.65 -4.15 9.86
CA THR A 3 0.35 -3.31 11.02
C THR A 3 -1.13 -3.31 11.40
N GLY A 4 -1.45 -3.03 12.68
CA GLY A 4 -2.84 -2.93 13.15
C GLY A 4 -3.63 -1.80 12.45
N LYS A 5 -2.97 -0.68 12.14
CA LYS A 5 -3.59 0.42 11.40
C LYS A 5 -3.96 0.03 9.96
N ALA A 6 -3.08 -0.70 9.28
CA ALA A 6 -3.35 -1.22 7.94
C ALA A 6 -4.49 -2.26 7.97
N ALA A 7 -4.51 -3.14 8.97
CA ALA A 7 -5.60 -4.11 9.15
C ALA A 7 -6.97 -3.41 9.35
N ALA A 8 -7.02 -2.39 10.20
CA ALA A 8 -8.25 -1.62 10.43
C ALA A 8 -8.75 -0.93 9.13
N ARG A 9 -7.84 -0.32 8.36
CA ARG A 9 -8.18 0.30 7.07
C ARG A 9 -8.68 -0.71 6.04
N LEU A 10 -8.04 -1.89 5.99
CA LEU A 10 -8.46 -2.96 5.08
C LEU A 10 -9.87 -3.45 5.45
N THR A 11 -10.18 -3.60 6.73
CA THR A 11 -11.52 -3.93 7.22
C THR A 11 -12.56 -2.92 6.73
N GLU A 12 -12.32 -1.62 6.95
CA GLU A 12 -13.19 -0.54 6.50
C GLU A 12 -13.37 -0.54 4.97
N SER A 13 -12.30 -0.76 4.22
CA SER A 13 -12.33 -0.83 2.75
C SER A 13 -13.18 -2.00 2.25
N ILE A 14 -13.06 -3.18 2.88
CA ILE A 14 -13.86 -4.36 2.56
C ILE A 14 -15.34 -4.09 2.86
N GLU A 15 -15.68 -3.52 4.02
CA GLU A 15 -17.05 -3.20 4.40
C GLU A 15 -17.70 -2.22 3.41
N ASN A 16 -16.97 -1.15 3.05
CA ASN A 16 -17.44 -0.17 2.07
C ASN A 16 -17.62 -0.77 0.67
N ALA A 17 -16.70 -1.61 0.22
CA ALA A 17 -16.80 -2.29 -1.06
C ALA A 17 -18.01 -3.24 -1.09
N LEU A 18 -18.17 -4.06 -0.05
CA LEU A 18 -19.31 -4.99 0.05
C LEU A 18 -20.67 -4.28 0.10
N ALA A 19 -20.73 -3.09 0.71
CA ALA A 19 -21.95 -2.29 0.76
C ALA A 19 -22.38 -1.79 -0.65
N GLN A 20 -21.42 -1.60 -1.56
CA GLN A 20 -21.68 -1.07 -2.91
C GLN A 20 -21.79 -2.16 -3.97
N MET A 21 -21.36 -3.40 -3.69
CA MET A 21 -21.40 -4.49 -4.66
C MET A 21 -22.84 -4.99 -4.88
N PRO A 22 -23.25 -5.21 -6.14
CA PRO A 22 -24.54 -5.81 -6.48
C PRO A 22 -24.51 -7.33 -6.33
N ILE A 23 -24.33 -7.83 -5.12
CA ILE A 23 -24.27 -9.25 -4.76
C ILE A 23 -25.42 -9.61 -3.80
N SER A 24 -25.80 -10.90 -3.76
CA SER A 24 -26.83 -11.37 -2.82
C SER A 24 -26.37 -11.21 -1.36
N ASP A 25 -27.33 -11.07 -0.44
CA ASP A 25 -27.04 -10.95 1.00
C ASP A 25 -26.36 -12.22 1.54
N GLU A 26 -26.68 -13.39 1.00
CA GLU A 26 -26.02 -14.65 1.37
C GLU A 26 -24.52 -14.62 1.01
N LEU A 27 -24.19 -14.21 -0.22
CA LEU A 27 -22.80 -14.08 -0.64
C LEU A 27 -22.08 -12.98 0.16
N ARG A 28 -22.74 -11.85 0.41
CA ARG A 28 -22.21 -10.76 1.24
C ARG A 28 -21.89 -11.22 2.66
N ALA A 29 -22.74 -12.08 3.24
CA ALA A 29 -22.52 -12.63 4.57
C ALA A 29 -21.38 -13.67 4.63
N SER A 30 -21.11 -14.36 3.52
CA SER A 30 -20.04 -15.37 3.45
C SER A 30 -18.63 -14.77 3.31
N ILE A 31 -18.50 -13.51 2.89
CA ILE A 31 -17.21 -12.85 2.72
C ILE A 31 -16.71 -12.34 4.07
N PRO A 32 -15.50 -12.73 4.52
CA PRO A 32 -14.90 -12.22 5.74
C PRO A 32 -14.71 -10.70 5.67
N LYS A 33 -15.19 -9.97 6.69
CA LYS A 33 -15.10 -8.51 6.74
C LYS A 33 -13.92 -8.01 7.53
N THR A 34 -13.39 -8.82 8.44
CA THR A 34 -12.33 -8.43 9.36
C THR A 34 -10.96 -8.80 8.82
N ALA A 35 -10.05 -7.85 8.86
CA ALA A 35 -8.64 -8.08 8.60
C ALA A 35 -7.83 -8.07 9.90
N GLU A 36 -6.72 -8.79 9.92
CA GLU A 36 -5.83 -8.86 11.06
C GLU A 36 -4.35 -8.69 10.66
N THR A 37 -3.47 -8.57 11.65
CA THR A 37 -2.04 -8.48 11.38
C THR A 37 -1.46 -9.86 11.04
N LEU A 38 -0.38 -9.90 10.24
CA LEU A 38 0.33 -11.15 9.93
C LEU A 38 0.82 -11.87 11.19
N HIS A 39 1.31 -11.13 12.17
CA HIS A 39 1.73 -11.67 13.44
C HIS A 39 0.60 -12.43 14.15
N ARG A 40 -0.60 -11.87 14.13
CA ARG A 40 -1.77 -12.50 14.73
C ARG A 40 -2.24 -13.70 13.91
N LEU A 41 -2.30 -13.57 12.59
CA LEU A 41 -2.67 -14.64 11.67
C LEU A 41 -1.76 -15.86 11.83
N LEU A 42 -0.44 -15.63 11.86
CA LEU A 42 0.54 -16.71 12.02
C LEU A 42 0.65 -17.23 13.45
N GLY A 43 0.03 -16.55 14.42
CA GLY A 43 0.13 -16.88 15.83
C GLY A 43 1.56 -16.79 16.35
N VAL A 44 2.24 -15.68 16.04
CA VAL A 44 3.59 -15.38 16.55
C VAL A 44 3.55 -15.30 18.06
N ARG A 45 4.45 -16.01 18.72
CA ARG A 45 4.56 -16.01 20.18
C ARG A 45 5.53 -14.93 20.65
N PRO A 46 5.16 -14.10 21.63
CA PRO A 46 6.06 -13.10 22.18
C PRO A 46 7.39 -13.70 22.63
N PHE A 47 8.49 -13.00 22.38
CA PHE A 47 9.85 -13.37 22.79
C PHE A 47 10.39 -14.67 22.19
N THR A 48 9.77 -15.19 21.11
CA THR A 48 10.25 -16.37 20.38
C THR A 48 10.11 -16.14 18.88
N ASP A 49 10.94 -16.80 18.08
CA ASP A 49 10.80 -16.81 16.60
C ASP A 49 9.75 -17.83 16.12
N SER A 50 9.08 -18.49 17.05
CA SER A 50 8.13 -19.54 16.74
C SER A 50 6.78 -18.97 16.31
N VAL A 51 6.18 -19.60 15.31
CA VAL A 51 4.82 -19.34 14.82
C VAL A 51 3.94 -20.58 15.07
N LYS A 52 2.64 -20.35 15.24
CA LYS A 52 1.69 -21.45 15.38
C LYS A 52 1.46 -22.17 14.04
N TYR A 53 1.39 -21.40 12.94
CA TYR A 53 1.15 -21.94 11.61
C TYR A 53 2.44 -21.96 10.82
N HIS A 54 2.76 -23.12 10.22
CA HIS A 54 4.00 -23.42 9.51
C HIS A 54 3.77 -24.64 8.59
N ALA A 55 4.77 -25.10 7.87
CA ALA A 55 4.67 -26.18 6.88
C ALA A 55 4.01 -27.47 7.39
N HIS A 56 4.18 -27.81 8.67
CA HIS A 56 3.54 -29.01 9.28
C HIS A 56 2.20 -28.72 9.96
N ASN A 57 1.82 -27.44 10.03
CA ASN A 57 0.51 -27.02 10.56
C ASN A 57 0.04 -25.79 9.74
N PRO A 58 -0.35 -25.97 8.47
CA PRO A 58 -0.69 -24.84 7.59
C PRO A 58 -2.01 -24.21 7.96
N LEU A 59 -2.18 -22.95 7.55
CA LEU A 59 -3.43 -22.23 7.60
C LEU A 59 -4.49 -22.95 6.76
N GLN A 60 -5.69 -23.07 7.28
CA GLN A 60 -6.83 -23.73 6.61
C GLN A 60 -7.65 -22.67 5.85
N ILE A 61 -7.05 -22.09 4.81
CA ILE A 61 -7.64 -21.04 3.98
C ILE A 61 -7.41 -21.33 2.49
N ASP A 62 -8.33 -20.90 1.66
CA ASP A 62 -8.26 -21.08 0.21
C ASP A 62 -7.65 -19.84 -0.48
N VAL A 63 -7.92 -18.65 0.07
CA VAL A 63 -7.40 -17.37 -0.46
C VAL A 63 -6.88 -16.54 0.69
N LEU A 64 -5.67 -15.98 0.53
CA LEU A 64 -5.08 -15.00 1.42
C LEU A 64 -4.78 -13.72 0.68
N VAL A 65 -5.37 -12.61 1.13
CA VAL A 65 -5.05 -11.26 0.65
C VAL A 65 -4.18 -10.55 1.68
N VAL A 66 -3.02 -10.09 1.27
CA VAL A 66 -2.08 -9.35 2.11
C VAL A 66 -1.91 -7.95 1.56
N ASP A 67 -2.31 -6.95 2.33
CA ASP A 67 -2.16 -5.54 1.98
C ASP A 67 -0.94 -4.91 2.67
N GLU A 68 -0.41 -3.82 2.10
CA GLU A 68 0.81 -3.12 2.53
C GLU A 68 2.04 -4.05 2.52
N THR A 69 2.16 -4.88 1.49
CA THR A 69 3.21 -5.91 1.38
C THR A 69 4.63 -5.31 1.33
N SER A 70 4.79 -4.06 0.88
CA SER A 70 6.08 -3.34 0.88
C SER A 70 6.73 -3.25 2.26
N MET A 71 5.94 -3.33 3.34
CA MET A 71 6.41 -3.28 4.73
C MET A 71 6.77 -4.66 5.31
N ILE A 72 6.66 -5.74 4.53
CA ILE A 72 6.92 -7.11 5.01
C ILE A 72 8.38 -7.45 4.70
N ASP A 73 9.12 -7.82 5.74
CA ASP A 73 10.49 -8.31 5.61
C ASP A 73 10.57 -9.73 5.06
N LEU A 74 11.75 -10.13 4.61
CA LEU A 74 11.98 -11.47 4.07
C LEU A 74 11.70 -12.61 5.06
N PRO A 75 12.09 -12.53 6.35
CA PRO A 75 11.77 -13.55 7.35
C PRO A 75 10.26 -13.73 7.56
N MET A 76 9.50 -12.67 7.62
CA MET A 76 8.04 -12.72 7.79
C MET A 76 7.37 -13.28 6.53
N MET A 77 7.83 -12.88 5.33
CA MET A 77 7.33 -13.43 4.08
C MET A 77 7.60 -14.93 3.97
N ALA A 78 8.79 -15.38 4.36
CA ALA A 78 9.13 -16.80 4.38
C ALA A 78 8.23 -17.59 5.33
N LYS A 79 8.00 -17.09 6.55
CA LYS A 79 7.07 -17.70 7.51
C LYS A 79 5.64 -17.75 6.94
N LEU A 80 5.20 -16.70 6.27
CA LEU A 80 3.90 -16.63 5.64
C LEU A 80 3.74 -17.72 4.57
N VAL A 81 4.66 -17.77 3.60
CA VAL A 81 4.59 -18.74 2.50
C VAL A 81 4.65 -20.17 3.03
N GLN A 82 5.51 -20.45 4.00
CA GLN A 82 5.59 -21.78 4.64
C GLN A 82 4.30 -22.19 5.41
N ALA A 83 3.52 -21.23 5.84
CA ALA A 83 2.25 -21.49 6.52
C ALA A 83 1.07 -21.70 5.56
N LEU A 84 1.25 -21.55 4.25
CA LEU A 84 0.20 -21.77 3.24
C LEU A 84 0.23 -23.19 2.71
N LYS A 85 -0.94 -23.69 2.30
CA LYS A 85 -1.04 -24.92 1.51
C LYS A 85 -0.65 -24.63 0.06
N PRO A 86 -0.21 -25.65 -0.71
CA PRO A 86 0.10 -25.49 -2.14
C PRO A 86 -1.05 -24.91 -2.96
N GLU A 87 -2.29 -25.22 -2.59
CA GLU A 87 -3.51 -24.82 -3.29
C GLU A 87 -3.99 -23.41 -2.89
N THR A 88 -3.46 -22.85 -1.80
CA THR A 88 -3.87 -21.52 -1.33
C THR A 88 -3.47 -20.45 -2.33
N ARG A 89 -4.43 -19.65 -2.77
CA ARG A 89 -4.17 -18.47 -3.62
C ARG A 89 -3.68 -17.31 -2.75
N LEU A 90 -2.45 -16.87 -2.99
CA LEU A 90 -1.86 -15.72 -2.32
C LEU A 90 -1.98 -14.48 -3.22
N ILE A 91 -2.57 -13.40 -2.71
CA ILE A 91 -2.69 -12.10 -3.38
C ILE A 91 -1.95 -11.07 -2.54
N LEU A 92 -0.87 -10.52 -3.10
CA LEU A 92 -0.05 -9.49 -2.47
C LEU A 92 -0.43 -8.12 -3.04
N LEU A 93 -0.84 -7.19 -2.18
CA LEU A 93 -1.13 -5.81 -2.53
C LEU A 93 -0.10 -4.91 -1.86
N GLY A 94 0.42 -3.93 -2.60
CA GLY A 94 1.39 -2.99 -2.05
C GLY A 94 1.93 -2.05 -3.11
N ASP A 95 2.73 -1.12 -2.67
CA ASP A 95 3.35 -0.10 -3.50
C ASP A 95 4.87 -0.20 -3.35
N GLN A 96 5.55 -0.58 -4.43
CA GLN A 96 7.02 -0.73 -4.45
C GLN A 96 7.77 0.60 -4.22
N ALA A 97 7.10 1.73 -4.44
CA ALA A 97 7.67 3.06 -4.28
C ALA A 97 7.52 3.61 -2.85
N GLN A 98 6.72 2.95 -2.01
CA GLN A 98 6.63 3.29 -0.59
C GLN A 98 7.86 2.79 0.17
N LEU A 99 8.03 3.33 1.39
CA LEU A 99 9.09 2.89 2.30
C LEU A 99 9.05 1.37 2.49
N ALA A 100 10.17 0.74 2.16
CA ALA A 100 10.38 -0.68 2.43
C ALA A 100 10.36 -0.96 3.94
N SER A 101 10.33 -2.25 4.31
CA SER A 101 10.50 -2.67 5.69
C SER A 101 11.81 -2.13 6.28
N VAL A 102 11.81 -1.86 7.58
CA VAL A 102 13.01 -1.42 8.31
C VAL A 102 14.06 -2.52 8.35
N GLU A 103 13.65 -3.78 8.32
CA GLU A 103 14.52 -4.95 8.26
C GLU A 103 14.86 -5.32 6.81
N ALA A 104 15.98 -6.03 6.65
CA ALA A 104 16.53 -6.37 5.33
C ALA A 104 15.57 -7.24 4.50
N GLY A 105 15.45 -6.90 3.21
CA GLY A 105 14.72 -7.67 2.20
C GLY A 105 13.36 -7.10 1.83
N ALA A 106 13.36 -6.21 0.85
CA ALA A 106 12.13 -5.67 0.24
C ALA A 106 11.57 -6.67 -0.79
N VAL A 107 10.88 -7.72 -0.34
CA VAL A 107 10.39 -8.79 -1.20
C VAL A 107 9.51 -8.28 -2.33
N LEU A 108 8.63 -7.30 -2.06
CA LEU A 108 7.77 -6.72 -3.11
C LEU A 108 8.60 -6.00 -4.18
N GLY A 109 9.67 -5.31 -3.80
CA GLY A 109 10.59 -4.66 -4.74
C GLY A 109 11.29 -5.66 -5.65
N GLU A 110 11.73 -6.79 -5.12
CA GLU A 110 12.33 -7.87 -5.92
C GLU A 110 11.33 -8.50 -6.90
N ILE A 111 10.09 -8.71 -6.46
CA ILE A 111 9.02 -9.19 -7.35
C ILE A 111 8.70 -8.14 -8.41
N ALA A 112 8.72 -6.87 -8.08
CA ALA A 112 8.40 -5.79 -9.03
C ALA A 112 9.44 -5.64 -10.16
N GLN A 113 10.66 -6.18 -10.03
CA GLN A 113 11.64 -6.20 -11.12
C GLN A 113 11.13 -6.94 -12.35
N PHE A 114 10.24 -7.91 -12.17
CA PHE A 114 9.62 -8.63 -13.28
C PHE A 114 8.60 -7.79 -14.09
N LEU A 115 8.24 -6.58 -13.63
CA LEU A 115 7.40 -5.65 -14.39
C LEU A 115 8.03 -5.18 -15.69
N THR A 116 9.36 -5.26 -15.82
CA THR A 116 10.11 -4.92 -17.04
C THR A 116 10.05 -6.00 -18.11
N GLN A 117 9.62 -7.19 -17.76
CA GLN A 117 9.47 -8.33 -18.68
C GLN A 117 8.11 -8.29 -19.38
N ASP A 118 8.02 -9.01 -20.49
CA ASP A 118 6.80 -9.19 -21.24
C ASP A 118 5.93 -10.32 -20.65
N TYR A 119 4.66 -10.37 -21.06
CA TYR A 119 3.76 -11.45 -20.69
C TYR A 119 4.00 -12.68 -21.55
N SER A 120 3.69 -13.86 -21.03
CA SER A 120 3.60 -15.06 -21.88
C SER A 120 2.48 -14.90 -22.92
N PRO A 121 2.60 -15.56 -24.09
CA PRO A 121 1.53 -15.52 -25.09
C PRO A 121 0.17 -15.96 -24.54
N ALA A 122 0.14 -16.99 -23.69
CA ALA A 122 -1.10 -17.48 -23.08
C ALA A 122 -1.75 -16.43 -22.15
N GLN A 123 -0.93 -15.71 -21.37
CA GLN A 123 -1.45 -14.66 -20.50
C GLN A 123 -1.89 -13.44 -21.31
N ALA A 124 -1.19 -13.09 -22.39
CA ALA A 124 -1.58 -12.02 -23.29
C ALA A 124 -2.93 -12.30 -23.96
N ASP A 125 -3.15 -13.52 -24.43
CA ASP A 125 -4.44 -13.96 -25.00
C ASP A 125 -5.56 -13.86 -23.96
N TYR A 126 -5.29 -14.29 -22.72
CA TYR A 126 -6.27 -14.19 -21.63
C TYR A 126 -6.61 -12.72 -21.30
N ILE A 127 -5.59 -11.83 -21.19
CA ILE A 127 -5.80 -10.41 -20.97
C ILE A 127 -6.63 -9.82 -22.12
N HIS A 128 -6.27 -10.12 -23.37
CA HIS A 128 -7.01 -9.62 -24.52
C HIS A 128 -8.47 -10.07 -24.51
N ALA A 129 -8.71 -11.36 -24.27
CA ALA A 129 -10.05 -11.93 -24.24
C ALA A 129 -10.94 -11.35 -23.14
N THR A 130 -10.35 -10.98 -21.98
CA THR A 130 -11.10 -10.51 -20.82
C THR A 130 -11.25 -9.00 -20.74
N THR A 131 -10.28 -8.25 -21.29
CA THR A 131 -10.21 -6.79 -21.13
C THR A 131 -10.20 -6.02 -22.46
N GLY A 132 -9.88 -6.66 -23.58
CA GLY A 132 -9.67 -6.05 -24.87
C GLY A 132 -8.29 -5.36 -25.03
N TYR A 133 -7.45 -5.34 -24.00
CA TYR A 133 -6.11 -4.77 -24.07
C TYR A 133 -5.12 -5.72 -24.73
N THR A 134 -4.22 -5.18 -25.54
CA THR A 134 -3.06 -5.89 -26.10
C THR A 134 -1.82 -5.54 -25.28
N VAL A 135 -1.05 -6.56 -24.91
CA VAL A 135 0.18 -6.44 -24.13
C VAL A 135 1.37 -7.04 -24.89
N PRO A 136 2.61 -6.59 -24.65
CA PRO A 136 3.80 -7.12 -25.34
C PRO A 136 4.11 -8.56 -24.92
N THR A 137 4.62 -9.36 -25.90
CA THR A 137 4.93 -10.80 -25.72
C THR A 137 6.25 -11.23 -26.36
N GLU A 138 6.99 -10.32 -27.01
CA GLU A 138 8.19 -10.66 -27.81
C GLU A 138 9.48 -10.67 -26.99
N GLY A 139 9.47 -10.09 -25.78
CA GLY A 139 10.63 -10.00 -24.91
C GLY A 139 10.81 -11.16 -23.94
N GLU A 140 11.70 -10.99 -22.98
CA GLU A 140 11.87 -11.93 -21.87
C GLU A 140 10.58 -12.03 -21.05
N HIS A 141 10.18 -13.24 -20.70
CA HIS A 141 9.04 -13.47 -19.82
C HIS A 141 9.37 -14.49 -18.72
N SER A 142 8.66 -14.38 -17.61
CA SER A 142 8.69 -15.38 -16.54
C SER A 142 7.26 -15.66 -16.04
N PRO A 143 7.02 -16.82 -15.40
CA PRO A 143 5.73 -17.09 -14.77
C PRO A 143 5.32 -16.07 -13.72
N LEU A 144 6.30 -15.40 -13.07
CA LEU A 144 6.02 -14.34 -12.10
C LEU A 144 5.43 -13.10 -12.78
N ARG A 145 5.91 -12.75 -14.00
CA ARG A 145 5.35 -11.61 -14.75
C ARG A 145 3.87 -11.78 -15.01
N ASP A 146 3.45 -12.97 -15.37
CA ASP A 146 2.05 -13.31 -15.65
C ASP A 146 1.15 -13.13 -14.42
N ALA A 147 1.70 -13.23 -13.23
CA ALA A 147 0.99 -13.06 -11.97
C ALA A 147 0.98 -11.61 -11.44
N ILE A 148 1.63 -10.66 -12.12
CA ILE A 148 1.75 -9.27 -11.64
C ILE A 148 0.81 -8.37 -12.43
N CYS A 149 -0.06 -7.65 -11.70
CA CYS A 149 -0.86 -6.55 -12.21
C CYS A 149 -0.34 -5.22 -11.66
N HIS A 150 0.07 -4.30 -12.55
CA HIS A 150 0.57 -2.99 -12.17
C HIS A 150 -0.51 -1.93 -12.41
N LEU A 151 -0.99 -1.33 -11.31
CA LEU A 151 -1.97 -0.25 -11.35
C LEU A 151 -1.23 1.08 -11.49
N THR A 152 -1.50 1.82 -12.56
CA THR A 152 -0.82 3.08 -12.88
C THR A 152 -1.69 4.33 -12.63
N PHE A 153 -3.00 4.15 -12.56
CA PHE A 153 -3.93 5.27 -12.37
C PHE A 153 -4.15 5.56 -10.87
N SER A 154 -3.78 6.78 -10.44
CA SER A 154 -4.04 7.24 -9.08
C SER A 154 -5.44 7.86 -8.96
N ARG A 155 -6.24 7.36 -8.03
CA ARG A 155 -7.51 8.00 -7.65
C ARG A 155 -7.35 8.99 -6.48
N ARG A 156 -6.22 8.95 -5.80
CA ARG A 156 -5.92 9.80 -4.64
C ARG A 156 -5.41 11.18 -5.05
N PHE A 157 -4.53 11.21 -6.05
CA PHE A 157 -3.92 12.42 -6.56
C PHE A 157 -4.31 12.61 -8.02
N ARG A 158 -4.74 13.84 -8.36
CA ARG A 158 -5.02 14.21 -9.74
C ARG A 158 -3.72 14.30 -10.53
N ASP A 159 -3.79 14.19 -11.84
CA ASP A 159 -2.60 14.24 -12.70
C ASP A 159 -1.91 15.62 -12.68
N ASP A 160 -2.66 16.67 -12.34
CA ASP A 160 -2.18 18.05 -12.18
C ASP A 160 -1.77 18.38 -10.73
N SER A 161 -1.67 17.40 -9.82
CA SER A 161 -1.28 17.62 -8.42
C SER A 161 0.23 17.78 -8.28
N GLY A 162 0.66 18.84 -7.58
CA GLY A 162 2.05 19.07 -7.21
C GLY A 162 2.64 17.96 -6.34
N ILE A 163 1.81 17.35 -5.47
CA ILE A 163 2.21 16.21 -4.63
C ILE A 163 2.58 15.01 -5.51
N LYS A 164 1.78 14.72 -6.55
CA LYS A 164 2.07 13.62 -7.48
C LYS A 164 3.37 13.87 -8.24
N GLN A 165 3.55 15.07 -8.80
CA GLN A 165 4.75 15.43 -9.53
C GLN A 165 6.02 15.38 -8.66
N LEU A 166 5.93 15.90 -7.44
CA LEU A 166 7.04 15.81 -6.48
C LEU A 166 7.40 14.36 -6.16
N ALA A 167 6.41 13.50 -5.92
CA ALA A 167 6.63 12.08 -5.66
C ALA A 167 7.31 11.37 -6.84
N GLU A 168 6.86 11.63 -8.07
CA GLU A 168 7.46 11.06 -9.29
C GLU A 168 8.91 11.52 -9.50
N GLN A 169 9.23 12.79 -9.23
CA GLN A 169 10.59 13.32 -9.31
C GLN A 169 11.53 12.67 -8.28
N ILE A 170 11.05 12.50 -7.06
CA ILE A 170 11.80 11.82 -6.00
C ILE A 170 12.08 10.37 -6.39
N GLN A 171 11.08 9.65 -6.91
CA GLN A 171 11.24 8.26 -7.36
C GLN A 171 12.25 8.13 -8.52
N GLN A 172 12.32 9.15 -9.40
CA GLN A 172 13.27 9.20 -10.51
C GLN A 172 14.67 9.68 -10.09
N GLY A 173 14.88 10.01 -8.82
CA GLY A 173 16.15 10.53 -8.30
C GLY A 173 16.48 11.97 -8.76
N LYS A 174 15.49 12.73 -9.23
CA LYS A 174 15.66 14.11 -9.75
C LYS A 174 15.59 15.14 -8.62
N GLY A 175 16.50 15.06 -7.64
CA GLY A 175 16.48 15.91 -6.45
C GLY A 175 16.51 17.41 -6.71
N GLU A 176 17.33 17.89 -7.67
CA GLU A 176 17.41 19.31 -8.01
C GLU A 176 16.11 19.84 -8.63
N GLY A 177 15.44 19.04 -9.47
CA GLY A 177 14.14 19.38 -10.05
C GLY A 177 13.00 19.45 -9.02
N SER A 178 13.11 18.68 -7.94
CA SER A 178 12.08 18.63 -6.90
C SER A 178 11.87 19.98 -6.20
N VAL A 179 12.93 20.78 -6.04
CA VAL A 179 12.83 22.11 -5.39
C VAL A 179 12.01 23.07 -6.24
N ALA A 180 12.13 23.02 -7.57
CA ALA A 180 11.35 23.86 -8.48
C ALA A 180 9.86 23.58 -8.39
N THR A 181 9.48 22.33 -8.16
CA THR A 181 8.07 21.92 -8.04
C THR A 181 7.34 22.62 -6.88
N PHE A 182 8.03 22.97 -5.80
CA PHE A 182 7.43 23.76 -4.71
C PHE A 182 7.02 25.16 -5.16
N ALA A 183 7.78 25.77 -6.05
CA ALA A 183 7.45 27.10 -6.60
C ALA A 183 6.30 27.03 -7.62
N GLU A 184 6.16 25.92 -8.34
CA GLU A 184 5.09 25.72 -9.32
C GLU A 184 3.73 25.41 -8.65
N TYR A 185 3.75 24.79 -7.46
CA TYR A 185 2.55 24.37 -6.74
C TYR A 185 2.45 24.96 -5.33
N PRO A 186 2.47 26.30 -5.16
CA PRO A 186 2.55 26.93 -3.84
C PRO A 186 1.29 26.74 -2.99
N GLN A 187 0.17 26.29 -3.57
CA GLN A 187 -1.07 26.01 -2.85
C GLN A 187 -1.10 24.61 -2.21
N GLU A 188 -0.27 23.68 -2.72
CA GLU A 188 -0.21 22.31 -2.26
C GLU A 188 1.09 21.98 -1.52
N LEU A 189 2.19 22.62 -1.93
CA LEU A 189 3.54 22.32 -1.47
C LEU A 189 4.17 23.54 -0.79
N HIS A 190 4.75 23.33 0.38
CA HIS A 190 5.49 24.36 1.12
C HIS A 190 6.91 23.87 1.39
N PHE A 191 7.90 24.66 0.97
CA PHE A 191 9.31 24.40 1.24
C PHE A 191 9.82 25.31 2.34
N HIS A 192 10.38 24.73 3.40
CA HIS A 192 11.05 25.46 4.47
C HIS A 192 12.54 25.19 4.38
N HIS A 193 13.31 26.22 4.04
CA HIS A 193 14.76 26.15 4.05
C HIS A 193 15.29 26.45 5.44
N PHE A 194 16.22 25.63 5.91
CA PHE A 194 16.97 25.88 7.14
C PHE A 194 18.33 26.43 6.76
N ASP A 195 18.60 27.69 7.09
CA ASP A 195 19.93 28.25 6.97
C ASP A 195 20.82 27.70 8.09
N GLU A 196 22.03 27.28 7.74
CA GLU A 196 23.01 26.76 8.72
C GLU A 196 23.38 27.80 9.80
N GLU A 197 23.19 29.11 9.52
CA GLU A 197 23.42 30.20 10.46
C GLU A 197 22.23 30.48 11.41
N GLN A 198 21.05 29.95 11.10
CA GLN A 198 19.89 30.12 11.98
C GLN A 198 19.86 29.06 13.09
N ASP A 199 19.40 29.48 14.28
CA ASP A 199 19.13 28.53 15.37
C ASP A 199 18.12 27.49 14.93
N VAL A 200 18.58 26.23 14.81
CA VAL A 200 17.76 25.06 14.41
C VAL A 200 16.47 24.99 15.25
N LYS A 201 16.51 25.41 16.54
CA LYS A 201 15.34 25.45 17.41
C LYS A 201 14.27 26.40 16.90
N GLU A 202 14.66 27.58 16.39
CA GLU A 202 13.70 28.55 15.86
C GLU A 202 13.08 28.08 14.57
N SER A 203 13.87 27.48 13.67
CA SER A 203 13.40 26.89 12.42
C SER A 203 12.39 25.74 12.68
N VAL A 204 12.70 24.85 13.63
CA VAL A 204 11.77 23.78 14.06
C VAL A 204 10.49 24.37 14.65
N ARG A 205 10.56 25.44 15.45
CA ARG A 205 9.38 26.12 15.99
C ARG A 205 8.48 26.69 14.90
N GLN A 206 9.04 27.25 13.84
CA GLN A 206 8.26 27.77 12.70
C GLN A 206 7.51 26.65 11.98
N VAL A 207 8.16 25.52 11.70
CA VAL A 207 7.51 24.35 11.09
C VAL A 207 6.40 23.79 11.99
N VAL A 208 6.67 23.65 13.28
CA VAL A 208 5.68 23.18 14.25
C VAL A 208 4.49 24.15 14.33
N LYS A 209 4.75 25.48 14.34
CA LYS A 209 3.68 26.48 14.34
C LYS A 209 2.79 26.37 13.10
N SER A 210 3.39 26.28 11.90
CA SER A 210 2.67 26.09 10.65
C SER A 210 1.85 24.79 10.66
N ALA A 211 2.43 23.68 11.12
CA ALA A 211 1.74 22.41 11.25
C ALA A 211 0.54 22.50 12.22
N VAL A 212 0.69 23.15 13.36
CA VAL A 212 -0.38 23.33 14.36
C VAL A 212 -1.50 24.21 13.80
N GLU A 213 -1.19 25.28 13.06
CA GLU A 213 -2.18 26.15 12.46
C GLU A 213 -3.02 25.39 11.41
N ASN A 214 -2.39 24.63 10.52
CA ASN A 214 -3.06 23.80 9.53
C ASN A 214 -3.90 22.69 10.21
N TYR A 215 -3.35 22.04 11.25
CA TYR A 215 -4.06 20.98 11.96
C TYR A 215 -5.29 21.50 12.73
N ARG A 216 -5.25 22.76 13.18
CA ARG A 216 -6.37 23.40 13.87
C ARG A 216 -7.61 23.48 12.98
N VAL A 217 -7.46 23.79 11.70
CA VAL A 217 -8.56 23.81 10.71
C VAL A 217 -9.22 22.43 10.64
N TYR A 218 -8.43 21.37 10.52
CA TYR A 218 -8.92 20.00 10.54
C TYR A 218 -9.67 19.66 11.83
N LEU A 219 -9.12 19.99 13.01
CA LEU A 219 -9.77 19.73 14.29
C LEU A 219 -11.11 20.47 14.42
N THR A 220 -11.19 21.71 13.93
CA THR A 220 -12.42 22.50 13.96
C THR A 220 -13.50 21.86 13.09
N GLN A 221 -13.14 21.39 11.89
CA GLN A 221 -14.05 20.66 11.00
C GLN A 221 -14.53 19.36 11.64
N LEU A 222 -13.62 18.62 12.28
CA LEU A 222 -13.93 17.38 12.97
C LEU A 222 -14.90 17.60 14.14
N GLN A 223 -14.67 18.64 14.95
CA GLN A 223 -15.58 19.03 16.03
C GLN A 223 -16.98 19.38 15.52
N THR A 224 -17.06 20.14 14.42
CA THR A 224 -18.33 20.50 13.77
C THR A 224 -19.07 19.24 13.27
N TYR A 225 -18.34 18.31 12.64
CA TYR A 225 -18.91 17.05 12.17
C TYR A 225 -19.49 16.21 13.33
N PHE A 226 -18.77 16.08 14.43
CA PHE A 226 -19.25 15.33 15.59
C PHE A 226 -20.40 16.04 16.33
N ALA A 227 -20.42 17.37 16.35
CA ALA A 227 -21.54 18.12 16.93
C ALA A 227 -22.84 17.86 16.13
N GLN A 228 -22.77 17.92 14.80
CA GLN A 228 -23.92 17.65 13.93
C GLN A 228 -24.43 16.20 14.03
N LYS A 229 -23.56 15.24 14.35
CA LYS A 229 -23.93 13.82 14.50
C LYS A 229 -24.50 13.47 15.87
N LYS A 230 -24.39 14.35 16.87
CA LYS A 230 -25.02 14.17 18.18
C LYS A 230 -26.49 14.62 18.22
N ASP A 231 -26.92 15.37 17.22
CA ASP A 231 -28.30 15.88 17.11
C ASP A 231 -29.16 15.00 16.17
N LEU A 232 -28.69 13.84 15.76
CA LEU A 232 -29.36 12.76 15.02
C LEU A 232 -29.49 11.50 15.88
#